data_19aae233c492b43c43ecfa656ba40888
#
_entry.id   19aae233c492b43c43ecfa656ba40888
#
_cell.length_a   1.000
_cell.length_b   1.000
_cell.length_c   1.000
_cell.angle_alpha   90.00
_cell.angle_beta   90.00
_cell.angle_gamma   90.00
#
_symmetry.space_group_name_H-M   'P 1'
#
loop_
_entity.id
_entity.type
_entity.pdbx_description
1 polymer ?
#
loop_
_entity_poly.entity_id
_entity_poly.type
_entity_poly.pdbx_seq_one_letter_code
_entity_poly.pdbx_strand_id
1 'polypeptide(L)'
;MEKIIGIDLGTSNSAAAIMEGGKIVVIPSAEGTTIVGGKAFPSYVAFTKDGQILVGEPARRQAAVNPEGTIFGAKRKMGTDFKYTVNGKTYTPQQISAFILQKIKKDTENFLGYPINKAVITVPAYFNDNQRQATKDAG
;
A
#
# COMPACT_ATOMS: atom_id res chain seq x y z
N MET A 1 10.69 -19.86 13.00
CA MET A 1 11.51 -18.71 12.57
C MET A 1 10.59 -17.59 12.11
N GLU A 2 10.85 -16.41 12.59
CA GLU A 2 10.05 -15.24 12.24
C GLU A 2 10.42 -14.77 10.84
N LYS A 3 9.39 -14.48 10.03
CA LYS A 3 9.58 -13.99 8.67
C LYS A 3 9.40 -12.47 8.62
N ILE A 4 10.24 -11.82 7.84
CA ILE A 4 10.20 -10.38 7.63
C ILE A 4 9.90 -10.14 6.16
N ILE A 5 8.85 -9.36 5.89
CA ILE A 5 8.50 -8.97 4.53
C ILE A 5 9.22 -7.66 4.18
N GLY A 6 9.76 -7.59 2.98
CA GLY A 6 10.30 -6.34 2.44
C GLY A 6 9.24 -5.68 1.59
N ILE A 7 8.98 -4.40 1.82
CA ILE A 7 7.96 -3.63 1.10
C ILE A 7 8.61 -2.42 0.46
N ASP A 8 8.37 -2.24 -0.83
CA ASP A 8 8.66 -1.00 -1.54
C ASP A 8 7.33 -0.26 -1.73
N LEU A 9 7.11 0.75 -0.90
CA LEU A 9 5.90 1.57 -0.95
C LEU A 9 6.12 2.66 -1.97
N GLY A 10 5.71 2.41 -3.21
CA GLY A 10 5.91 3.34 -4.31
C GLY A 10 4.78 4.36 -4.45
N THR A 11 5.01 5.38 -5.26
CA THR A 11 4.03 6.42 -5.54
C THR A 11 2.85 5.87 -6.36
N SER A 12 3.15 5.15 -7.42
CA SER A 12 2.13 4.60 -8.33
C SER A 12 1.84 3.14 -8.06
N ASN A 13 2.88 2.37 -7.73
CA ASN A 13 2.75 0.95 -7.43
C ASN A 13 3.64 0.59 -6.25
N SER A 14 3.21 -0.39 -5.49
CA SER A 14 3.98 -0.93 -4.38
C SER A 14 4.30 -2.40 -4.66
N ALA A 15 5.34 -2.91 -4.05
CA ALA A 15 5.75 -4.30 -4.22
C ALA A 15 6.17 -4.90 -2.88
N ALA A 16 6.08 -6.21 -2.77
CA ALA A 16 6.47 -6.91 -1.57
C ALA A 16 7.22 -8.19 -1.93
N ALA A 17 8.18 -8.57 -1.11
CA ALA A 17 8.94 -9.78 -1.28
C ALA A 17 9.35 -10.36 0.07
N ILE A 18 9.62 -11.66 0.08
CA ILE A 18 10.05 -12.36 1.27
C ILE A 18 11.18 -13.33 0.88
N MET A 19 12.06 -13.65 1.83
CA MET A 19 13.08 -14.64 1.61
C MET A 19 12.56 -16.01 2.04
N GLU A 20 12.54 -16.95 1.12
CA GLU A 20 12.08 -18.32 1.35
C GLU A 20 13.15 -19.30 0.83
N GLY A 21 13.69 -20.13 1.75
CA GLY A 21 14.67 -21.15 1.36
C GLY A 21 15.89 -20.60 0.63
N GLY A 22 16.35 -19.40 1.00
CA GLY A 22 17.48 -18.74 0.37
C GLY A 22 17.14 -18.02 -0.95
N LYS A 23 15.87 -18.00 -1.33
CA LYS A 23 15.42 -17.33 -2.57
C LYS A 23 14.47 -16.18 -2.24
N ILE A 24 14.51 -15.15 -3.09
CA ILE A 24 13.58 -14.03 -2.98
C ILE A 24 12.29 -14.41 -3.72
N VAL A 25 11.18 -14.34 -3.00
CA VAL A 25 9.85 -14.62 -3.55
C VAL A 25 9.07 -13.31 -3.57
N VAL A 26 8.70 -12.85 -4.77
CA VAL A 26 7.87 -11.65 -4.92
C VAL A 26 6.41 -12.03 -4.70
N ILE A 27 5.72 -11.27 -3.86
CA ILE A 27 4.35 -11.56 -3.47
C ILE A 27 3.39 -11.01 -4.54
N PRO A 28 2.53 -11.84 -5.14
CA PRO A 28 1.52 -11.34 -6.07
C PRO A 28 0.34 -10.73 -5.32
N SER A 29 -0.35 -9.77 -5.96
CA SER A 29 -1.60 -9.28 -5.42
C SER A 29 -2.68 -10.35 -5.55
N ALA A 30 -3.68 -10.31 -4.67
CA ALA A 30 -4.76 -11.29 -4.68
C ALA A 30 -5.58 -11.24 -5.97
N GLU A 31 -5.65 -10.08 -6.61
CA GLU A 31 -6.40 -9.89 -7.85
C GLU A 31 -5.69 -10.46 -9.08
N GLY A 32 -4.42 -10.85 -8.94
CA GLY A 32 -3.67 -11.43 -10.04
C GLY A 32 -3.62 -10.54 -11.27
N THR A 33 -3.42 -9.25 -11.09
CA THR A 33 -3.53 -8.27 -12.17
C THR A 33 -2.48 -8.46 -13.23
N THR A 34 -2.71 -7.82 -14.39
CA THR A 34 -1.80 -7.90 -15.52
C THR A 34 -0.61 -6.94 -15.40
N ILE A 35 -0.61 -6.05 -14.43
CA ILE A 35 0.51 -5.16 -14.21
C ILE A 35 1.68 -5.98 -13.68
N VAL A 36 2.77 -6.03 -14.42
CA VAL A 36 3.99 -6.77 -14.05
C VAL A 36 3.66 -8.21 -13.58
N GLY A 37 2.78 -8.88 -14.31
CA GLY A 37 2.41 -10.27 -13.98
C GLY A 37 1.68 -10.43 -12.64
N GLY A 38 1.00 -9.40 -12.16
CA GLY A 38 0.28 -9.44 -10.90
C GLY A 38 1.14 -9.24 -9.67
N LYS A 39 2.41 -8.89 -9.84
CA LYS A 39 3.38 -8.76 -8.75
C LYS A 39 3.56 -7.32 -8.27
N ALA A 40 2.67 -6.43 -8.67
CA ALA A 40 2.63 -5.07 -8.18
C ALA A 40 1.27 -4.79 -7.55
N PHE A 41 1.29 -3.97 -6.51
CA PHE A 41 0.07 -3.50 -5.85
C PHE A 41 -0.11 -2.04 -6.26
N PRO A 42 -1.11 -1.70 -7.08
CA PRO A 42 -1.36 -0.28 -7.37
C PRO A 42 -1.52 0.50 -6.07
N SER A 43 -0.83 1.63 -5.96
CA SER A 43 -0.86 2.46 -4.74
C SER A 43 -2.10 3.35 -4.75
N TYR A 44 -3.27 2.72 -4.87
CA TYR A 44 -4.58 3.38 -4.93
C TYR A 44 -5.44 2.96 -3.76
N VAL A 45 -6.17 3.93 -3.21
CA VAL A 45 -7.20 3.70 -2.19
C VAL A 45 -8.46 4.42 -2.64
N ALA A 46 -9.59 3.74 -2.61
CA ALA A 46 -10.86 4.34 -3.00
C ALA A 46 -11.91 4.13 -1.93
N PHE A 47 -12.76 5.13 -1.75
CA PHE A 47 -13.89 5.10 -0.83
C PHE A 47 -15.16 5.17 -1.67
N THR A 48 -15.97 4.14 -1.59
CA THR A 48 -17.22 4.10 -2.34
C THR A 48 -18.31 4.88 -1.60
N LYS A 49 -19.39 5.20 -2.31
CA LYS A 49 -20.51 5.94 -1.72
C LYS A 49 -21.21 5.17 -0.62
N ASP A 50 -21.19 3.84 -0.69
CA ASP A 50 -21.78 2.96 0.34
C ASP A 50 -20.84 2.64 1.50
N GLY A 51 -19.68 3.31 1.56
CA GLY A 51 -18.78 3.21 2.69
C GLY A 51 -17.73 2.10 2.61
N GLN A 52 -17.59 1.44 1.48
CA GLN A 52 -16.54 0.44 1.30
C GLN A 52 -15.20 1.09 1.01
N ILE A 53 -14.12 0.43 1.44
CA ILE A 53 -12.76 0.87 1.14
C ILE A 53 -12.13 -0.15 0.21
N LEU A 54 -11.72 0.31 -0.97
CA LEU A 54 -11.03 -0.50 -1.96
C LEU A 54 -9.56 -0.12 -1.98
N VAL A 55 -8.68 -1.10 -2.08
CA VAL A 55 -7.25 -0.86 -2.08
C VAL A 55 -6.60 -1.66 -3.21
N GLY A 56 -5.66 -1.04 -3.91
CA GLY A 56 -4.93 -1.70 -4.97
C GLY A 56 -5.69 -1.70 -6.29
N GLU A 57 -5.69 -2.84 -6.97
CA GLU A 57 -6.29 -2.95 -8.30
C GLU A 57 -7.79 -2.63 -8.32
N PRO A 58 -8.60 -3.11 -7.35
CA PRO A 58 -10.01 -2.71 -7.34
C PRO A 58 -10.21 -1.20 -7.26
N ALA A 59 -9.37 -0.49 -6.52
CA ALA A 59 -9.42 0.96 -6.44
C ALA A 59 -9.03 1.61 -7.77
N ARG A 60 -7.97 1.12 -8.39
CA ARG A 60 -7.48 1.64 -9.66
C ARG A 60 -8.52 1.48 -10.77
N ARG A 61 -9.19 0.34 -10.83
CA ARG A 61 -10.17 0.04 -11.90
C ARG A 61 -11.37 0.96 -11.88
N GLN A 62 -11.80 1.40 -10.71
CA GLN A 62 -12.98 2.27 -10.58
C GLN A 62 -12.61 3.77 -10.52
N ALA A 63 -11.33 4.13 -10.64
CA ALA A 63 -10.88 5.52 -10.49
C ALA A 63 -11.57 6.47 -11.45
N ALA A 64 -11.76 6.07 -12.70
CA ALA A 64 -12.36 6.93 -13.73
C ALA A 64 -13.82 7.27 -13.42
N VAL A 65 -14.57 6.38 -12.76
CA VAL A 65 -15.98 6.59 -12.42
C VAL A 65 -16.17 7.13 -11.01
N ASN A 66 -15.12 7.21 -10.22
CA ASN A 66 -15.17 7.72 -8.85
C ASN A 66 -13.90 8.54 -8.54
N PRO A 67 -13.65 9.62 -9.33
CA PRO A 67 -12.42 10.37 -9.12
C PRO A 67 -12.34 11.06 -7.77
N GLU A 68 -13.47 11.50 -7.22
CA GLU A 68 -13.52 12.21 -5.94
C GLU A 68 -13.24 11.30 -4.75
N GLY A 69 -13.56 10.02 -4.87
CA GLY A 69 -13.34 9.03 -3.81
C GLY A 69 -12.05 8.24 -3.96
N THR A 70 -11.23 8.53 -4.98
CA THR A 70 -10.03 7.75 -5.27
C THR A 70 -8.78 8.57 -4.99
N ILE A 71 -7.86 7.99 -4.22
CA ILE A 71 -6.60 8.63 -3.83
C ILE A 71 -5.44 7.78 -4.35
N PHE A 72 -4.50 8.44 -5.02
CA PHE A 72 -3.23 7.81 -5.39
C PHE A 72 -2.09 8.80 -5.18
N GLY A 73 -0.87 8.29 -5.12
CA GLY A 73 0.29 9.15 -4.93
C GLY A 73 0.40 9.75 -3.54
N ALA A 74 -0.22 9.13 -2.52
CA ALA A 74 -0.17 9.64 -1.15
C ALA A 74 1.26 9.75 -0.63
N LYS A 75 2.18 8.92 -1.14
CA LYS A 75 3.59 8.98 -0.77
C LYS A 75 4.19 10.37 -0.99
N ARG A 76 3.75 11.10 -2.01
CA ARG A 76 4.25 12.46 -2.31
C ARG A 76 3.90 13.46 -1.22
N LYS A 77 2.88 13.18 -0.42
CA LYS A 77 2.40 14.06 0.64
C LYS A 77 2.84 13.60 2.03
N MET A 78 3.59 12.50 2.12
CA MET A 78 4.08 12.00 3.40
C MET A 78 4.94 13.04 4.09
N GLY A 79 4.76 13.19 5.40
CA GLY A 79 5.51 14.16 6.19
C GLY A 79 5.02 15.59 6.06
N THR A 80 3.92 15.84 5.37
CA THR A 80 3.31 17.15 5.22
C THR A 80 2.01 17.23 6.01
N ASP A 81 1.42 18.42 6.09
CA ASP A 81 0.13 18.66 6.74
C ASP A 81 -1.05 18.44 5.79
N PHE A 82 -0.79 17.94 4.59
CA PHE A 82 -1.85 17.70 3.61
C PHE A 82 -2.87 16.69 4.15
N LYS A 83 -4.15 16.93 3.84
CA LYS A 83 -5.22 16.02 4.23
C LYS A 83 -6.15 15.79 3.06
N TYR A 84 -6.62 14.55 2.95
CA TYR A 84 -7.63 14.16 1.97
C TYR A 84 -8.98 14.18 2.62
N THR A 85 -9.97 14.75 1.96
CA THR A 85 -11.37 14.74 2.46
C THR A 85 -12.21 13.92 1.49
N VAL A 86 -12.80 12.85 1.99
CA VAL A 86 -13.64 11.94 1.20
C VAL A 86 -14.87 11.58 2.02
N ASN A 87 -16.05 11.73 1.43
CA ASN A 87 -17.33 11.41 2.07
C ASN A 87 -17.48 12.08 3.45
N GLY A 88 -16.99 13.31 3.57
CA GLY A 88 -17.07 14.06 4.82
C GLY A 88 -16.06 13.67 5.89
N LYS A 89 -15.16 12.74 5.59
CA LYS A 89 -14.11 12.32 6.52
C LYS A 89 -12.75 12.77 6.01
N THR A 90 -11.84 13.03 6.94
CA THR A 90 -10.50 13.52 6.63
C THR A 90 -9.47 12.44 6.93
N TYR A 91 -8.53 12.25 6.01
CA TYR A 91 -7.47 11.25 6.12
C TYR A 91 -6.10 11.89 5.88
N THR A 92 -5.11 11.48 6.66
CA THR A 92 -3.71 11.88 6.44
C THR A 92 -3.07 10.98 5.37
N PRO A 93 -1.97 11.42 4.74
CA PRO A 93 -1.23 10.54 3.83
C PRO A 93 -0.77 9.25 4.52
N GLN A 94 -0.42 9.30 5.80
CA GLN A 94 -0.03 8.13 6.58
C GLN A 94 -1.18 7.14 6.70
N GLN A 95 -2.41 7.61 6.94
CA GLN A 95 -3.59 6.75 7.02
C GLN A 95 -3.88 6.08 5.67
N ILE A 96 -3.76 6.83 4.58
CA ILE A 96 -3.96 6.26 3.24
C ILE A 96 -2.88 5.21 2.94
N SER A 97 -1.64 5.50 3.27
CA SER A 97 -0.54 4.55 3.09
C SER A 97 -0.73 3.30 3.97
N ALA A 98 -1.29 3.46 5.16
CA ALA A 98 -1.58 2.32 6.04
C ALA A 98 -2.59 1.36 5.42
N PHE A 99 -3.60 1.86 4.69
CA PHE A 99 -4.52 0.98 3.96
C PHE A 99 -3.79 0.14 2.92
N ILE A 100 -2.83 0.73 2.22
CA ILE A 100 -2.03 0.01 1.22
C ILE A 100 -1.19 -1.07 1.92
N LEU A 101 -0.56 -0.74 3.04
CA LEU A 101 0.25 -1.69 3.79
C LEU A 101 -0.60 -2.84 4.36
N GLN A 102 -1.82 -2.55 4.81
CA GLN A 102 -2.75 -3.58 5.28
C GLN A 102 -3.14 -4.54 4.14
N LYS A 103 -3.37 -4.01 2.96
CA LYS A 103 -3.66 -4.83 1.77
C LYS A 103 -2.49 -5.74 1.44
N ILE A 104 -1.28 -5.20 1.44
CA ILE A 104 -0.06 -5.99 1.17
C ILE A 104 0.09 -7.08 2.22
N LYS A 105 -0.10 -6.75 3.49
CA LYS A 105 -0.01 -7.73 4.57
C LYS A 105 -1.03 -8.86 4.38
N LYS A 106 -2.28 -8.51 4.12
CA LYS A 106 -3.35 -9.48 3.93
C LYS A 106 -3.06 -10.40 2.75
N ASP A 107 -2.68 -9.84 1.61
CA ASP A 107 -2.40 -10.62 0.42
C ASP A 107 -1.17 -11.50 0.62
N THR A 108 -0.16 -11.03 1.34
CA THR A 108 1.03 -11.80 1.67
C THR A 108 0.69 -12.99 2.56
N GLU A 109 -0.11 -12.75 3.60
CA GLU A 109 -0.51 -13.82 4.52
C GLU A 109 -1.35 -14.86 3.82
N ASN A 110 -2.24 -14.45 2.91
CA ASN A 110 -3.04 -15.37 2.12
C ASN A 110 -2.18 -16.21 1.17
N PHE A 111 -1.18 -15.58 0.55
CA PHE A 111 -0.27 -16.26 -0.37
C PHE A 111 0.62 -17.27 0.35
N LEU A 112 1.16 -16.88 1.52
CA LEU A 112 2.08 -17.73 2.28
C LEU A 112 1.39 -18.78 3.15
N GLY A 113 0.17 -18.49 3.61
CA GLY A 113 -0.57 -19.38 4.48
C GLY A 113 -0.23 -19.24 5.97
N TYR A 114 0.49 -18.19 6.36
CA TYR A 114 0.81 -17.92 7.76
C TYR A 114 0.92 -16.42 8.02
N PRO A 115 0.78 -15.96 9.28
CA PRO A 115 0.81 -14.53 9.59
C PRO A 115 2.22 -13.93 9.49
N ILE A 116 2.26 -12.65 9.16
CA ILE A 116 3.48 -11.84 9.09
C ILE A 116 3.33 -10.67 10.06
N ASN A 117 4.32 -10.49 10.93
CA ASN A 117 4.27 -9.47 11.97
C ASN A 117 5.34 -8.38 11.83
N LYS A 118 6.32 -8.57 10.95
CA LYS A 118 7.40 -7.61 10.77
C LYS A 118 7.60 -7.27 9.31
N ALA A 119 7.91 -6.01 9.04
CA ALA A 119 8.17 -5.52 7.69
C ALA A 119 9.34 -4.55 7.71
N VAL A 120 10.09 -4.54 6.61
CA VAL A 120 11.05 -3.50 6.28
C VAL A 120 10.47 -2.74 5.11
N ILE A 121 10.24 -1.44 5.29
CA ILE A 121 9.66 -0.58 4.27
C ILE A 121 10.75 0.34 3.76
N THR A 122 11.00 0.31 2.45
CA THR A 122 12.02 1.16 1.85
C THR A 122 11.50 2.58 1.68
N VAL A 123 12.41 3.53 1.80
CA VAL A 123 12.11 4.94 1.55
C VAL A 123 13.17 5.50 0.62
N PRO A 124 12.84 6.54 -0.17
CA PRO A 124 13.85 7.22 -0.99
C PRO A 124 14.95 7.83 -0.12
N ALA A 125 16.17 7.87 -0.64
CA ALA A 125 17.30 8.45 0.08
C ALA A 125 17.08 9.93 0.40
N TYR A 126 16.31 10.65 -0.43
CA TYR A 126 16.03 12.08 -0.24
C TYR A 126 14.96 12.36 0.81
N PHE A 127 14.30 11.34 1.38
CA PHE A 127 13.31 11.56 2.42
C PHE A 127 13.97 12.23 3.64
N ASN A 128 13.29 13.23 4.18
CA ASN A 128 13.70 13.87 5.44
C ASN A 128 13.16 13.08 6.64
N ASP A 129 13.47 13.55 7.84
CA ASP A 129 13.07 12.85 9.07
C ASP A 129 11.55 12.79 9.23
N ASN A 130 10.83 13.85 8.84
CA ASN A 130 9.38 13.86 8.91
C ASN A 130 8.77 12.80 7.98
N GLN A 131 9.31 12.67 6.77
CA GLN A 131 8.84 11.69 5.79
C GLN A 131 9.15 10.26 6.25
N ARG A 132 10.33 10.04 6.83
CA ARG A 132 10.70 8.73 7.37
C ARG A 132 9.84 8.34 8.56
N GLN A 133 9.56 9.30 9.46
CA GLN A 133 8.68 9.05 10.60
C GLN A 133 7.25 8.77 10.14
N ALA A 134 6.75 9.50 9.15
CA ALA A 134 5.43 9.29 8.58
C ALA A 134 5.30 7.89 7.97
N THR A 135 6.33 7.41 7.29
CA THR A 135 6.36 6.06 6.73
C THR A 135 6.31 5.01 7.84
N LYS A 136 7.06 5.23 8.91
CA LYS A 136 7.05 4.34 10.07
C LYS A 136 5.67 4.32 10.74
N ASP A 137 5.03 5.47 10.86
CA ASP A 137 3.69 5.59 11.45
C ASP A 137 2.64 4.86 10.62
N ALA A 138 2.78 4.85 9.28
CA ALA A 138 1.89 4.11 8.39
C ALA A 138 2.03 2.60 8.54
N GLY A 139 3.22 2.15 8.89
CA GLY A 139 3.53 0.72 9.05
C GLY A 139 3.12 0.09 10.39
#